data_54a6dedbe009b4a621adca47881a2ca1
#
_entry.id   54a6dedbe009b4a621adca47881a2ca1
#
_cell.length_a   1.000
_cell.length_b   1.000
_cell.length_c   1.000
_cell.angle_alpha   90.00
_cell.angle_beta   90.00
_cell.angle_gamma   90.00
#
_symmetry.space_group_name_H-M   'P 1'
#
loop_
_entity.id
_entity.type
_entity.pdbx_description
1 polymer ?
#
loop_
_entity_poly.entity_id
_entity_poly.type
_entity_poly.pdbx_seq_one_letter_code
_entity_poly.pdbx_strand_id
1 'polypeptide(L)'
;EHAGIPFFAIRSGKLRRYRSLQNVLDIGNVLSGCFQAFSILRRNKPDVLFSKGGFVSVPPVLAAFVLGIPVVSHESDASPGLATRINARFSRFVCIPFAQGFETIKESKRVVTGNPIRQSLVSKADQPYTEDELAFIGRDDKLILVLGGSGGSQQINSLIRNNLEALTQIAYVYHQCGSLDVQNLEHERYTEVAFITDL
;
A
#
# COMPACT_ATOMS: atom_id res chain seq x y z
N GLU A 1 1.48 -8.14 -13.48
CA GLU A 1 1.76 -9.09 -14.61
C GLU A 1 1.96 -10.53 -14.11
N HIS A 2 2.55 -10.74 -12.92
CA HIS A 2 2.81 -12.09 -12.39
C HIS A 2 1.55 -12.93 -12.07
N ALA A 3 0.40 -12.30 -11.87
CA ALA A 3 -0.85 -13.00 -11.53
C ALA A 3 -1.74 -13.34 -12.74
N GLY A 4 -1.30 -13.05 -13.98
CA GLY A 4 -2.10 -13.27 -15.18
C GLY A 4 -3.37 -12.39 -15.29
N ILE A 5 -3.48 -11.35 -14.43
CA ILE A 5 -4.62 -10.43 -14.42
C ILE A 5 -4.37 -9.28 -15.40
N PRO A 6 -5.33 -8.93 -16.28
CA PRO A 6 -5.19 -7.80 -17.18
C PRO A 6 -4.94 -6.49 -16.42
N PHE A 7 -3.90 -5.76 -16.82
CA PHE A 7 -3.52 -4.48 -16.22
C PHE A 7 -3.76 -3.32 -17.18
N PHE A 8 -4.44 -2.29 -16.71
CA PHE A 8 -4.72 -1.07 -17.47
C PHE A 8 -4.16 0.14 -16.74
N ALA A 9 -3.15 0.79 -17.30
CA ALA A 9 -2.63 2.04 -16.76
C ALA A 9 -3.54 3.21 -17.10
N ILE A 10 -3.75 4.11 -16.13
CA ILE A 10 -4.46 5.37 -16.31
C ILE A 10 -3.61 6.53 -15.82
N ARG A 11 -3.83 7.72 -16.37
CA ARG A 11 -3.25 8.96 -15.84
C ARG A 11 -3.92 9.29 -14.50
N SER A 12 -3.11 9.76 -13.55
CA SER A 12 -3.61 10.25 -12.27
C SER A 12 -2.83 11.49 -11.84
N GLY A 13 -3.46 12.35 -11.04
CA GLY A 13 -2.84 13.51 -10.43
C GLY A 13 -2.82 13.37 -8.91
N LYS A 14 -1.74 13.81 -8.27
CA LYS A 14 -1.63 13.84 -6.82
C LYS A 14 -2.08 15.20 -6.31
N LEU A 15 -3.30 15.32 -5.78
CA LEU A 15 -3.75 16.54 -5.10
C LEU A 15 -2.88 16.79 -3.87
N ARG A 16 -2.00 17.78 -3.98
CA ARG A 16 -1.11 18.21 -2.91
C ARG A 16 -1.83 19.20 -2.01
N ARG A 17 -1.54 19.17 -0.70
CA ARG A 17 -2.16 20.05 0.30
C ARG A 17 -1.68 21.52 0.20
N TYR A 18 -0.67 21.83 -0.60
CA TYR A 18 -0.14 23.17 -0.81
C TYR A 18 -0.43 23.67 -2.22
N ARG A 19 -0.56 25.00 -2.37
CA ARG A 19 -0.80 25.64 -3.67
C ARG A 19 0.44 25.54 -4.55
N SER A 20 0.31 24.89 -5.70
CA SER A 20 1.38 24.72 -6.70
C SER A 20 0.78 24.77 -8.10
N LEU A 21 1.52 25.31 -9.07
CA LEU A 21 1.14 25.25 -10.49
C LEU A 21 0.98 23.80 -10.97
N GLN A 22 1.69 22.85 -10.34
CA GLN A 22 1.52 21.43 -10.61
C GLN A 22 0.12 20.91 -10.26
N ASN A 23 -0.61 21.55 -9.34
CA ASN A 23 -1.99 21.15 -9.04
C ASN A 23 -2.93 21.38 -10.23
N VAL A 24 -2.65 22.40 -11.07
CA VAL A 24 -3.44 22.66 -12.28
C VAL A 24 -3.21 21.57 -13.33
N LEU A 25 -1.94 21.15 -13.51
CA LEU A 25 -1.58 20.03 -14.38
C LEU A 25 -2.16 18.71 -13.84
N ASP A 26 -2.15 18.52 -12.52
CA ASP A 26 -2.71 17.37 -11.85
C ASP A 26 -4.24 17.27 -12.03
N ILE A 27 -4.96 18.39 -12.08
CA ILE A 27 -6.39 18.42 -12.42
C ILE A 27 -6.61 17.89 -13.85
N GLY A 28 -5.81 18.35 -14.82
CA GLY A 28 -5.86 17.86 -16.20
C GLY A 28 -5.58 16.36 -16.29
N ASN A 29 -4.61 15.86 -15.51
CA ASN A 29 -4.29 14.43 -15.42
C ASN A 29 -5.44 13.63 -14.80
N VAL A 30 -6.10 14.14 -13.76
CA VAL A 30 -7.28 13.50 -13.14
C VAL A 30 -8.42 13.42 -14.15
N LEU A 31 -8.73 14.49 -14.87
CA LEU A 31 -9.77 14.49 -15.90
C LEU A 31 -9.47 13.49 -17.02
N SER A 32 -8.22 13.48 -17.53
CA SER A 32 -7.76 12.50 -18.50
C SER A 32 -7.91 11.07 -17.98
N GLY A 33 -7.54 10.84 -16.71
CA GLY A 33 -7.71 9.55 -16.02
C GLY A 33 -9.17 9.13 -15.91
N CYS A 34 -10.09 10.06 -15.67
CA CYS A 34 -11.52 9.77 -15.64
C CYS A 34 -12.04 9.30 -17.02
N PHE A 35 -11.63 9.94 -18.12
CA PHE A 35 -11.99 9.50 -19.46
C PHE A 35 -11.40 8.14 -19.81
N GLN A 36 -10.14 7.90 -19.45
CA GLN A 36 -9.49 6.59 -19.64
C GLN A 36 -10.21 5.50 -18.85
N ALA A 37 -10.46 5.74 -17.56
CA ALA A 37 -11.17 4.81 -16.69
C ALA A 37 -12.60 4.54 -17.20
N PHE A 38 -13.33 5.57 -17.64
CA PHE A 38 -14.65 5.44 -18.24
C PHE A 38 -14.61 4.52 -19.47
N SER A 39 -13.67 4.74 -20.39
CA SER A 39 -13.52 3.91 -21.60
C SER A 39 -13.21 2.45 -21.24
N ILE A 40 -12.28 2.23 -20.30
CA ILE A 40 -11.91 0.90 -19.83
C ILE A 40 -13.11 0.17 -19.19
N LEU A 41 -13.80 0.83 -18.26
CA LEU A 41 -14.96 0.23 -17.57
C LEU A 41 -16.13 -0.02 -18.51
N ARG A 42 -16.41 0.90 -19.44
CA ARG A 42 -17.46 0.72 -20.46
C ARG A 42 -17.18 -0.47 -21.37
N ARG A 43 -15.89 -0.71 -21.71
CA ARG A 43 -15.48 -1.82 -22.57
C ARG A 43 -15.52 -3.16 -21.84
N ASN A 44 -15.04 -3.20 -20.60
CA ASN A 44 -14.92 -4.43 -19.82
C ASN A 44 -16.21 -4.79 -19.05
N LYS A 45 -17.09 -3.82 -18.81
CA LYS A 45 -18.40 -3.99 -18.13
C LYS A 45 -18.32 -4.83 -16.84
N PRO A 46 -17.48 -4.45 -15.86
CA PRO A 46 -17.42 -5.20 -14.62
C PRO A 46 -18.71 -5.06 -13.81
N ASP A 47 -19.09 -6.11 -13.07
CA ASP A 47 -20.26 -6.11 -12.19
C ASP A 47 -20.03 -5.28 -10.93
N VAL A 48 -18.78 -5.09 -10.53
CA VAL A 48 -18.37 -4.31 -9.35
C VAL A 48 -16.99 -3.71 -9.55
N LEU A 49 -16.78 -2.51 -9.00
CA LEU A 49 -15.47 -1.90 -8.88
C LEU A 49 -15.01 -1.98 -7.41
N PHE A 50 -13.88 -2.64 -7.17
CA PHE A 50 -13.21 -2.62 -5.86
C PHE A 50 -12.09 -1.58 -5.86
N SER A 51 -12.15 -0.62 -4.93
CA SER A 51 -11.16 0.44 -4.77
C SER A 51 -10.35 0.23 -3.49
N LYS A 52 -9.03 0.06 -3.64
CA LYS A 52 -8.10 -0.07 -2.50
C LYS A 52 -7.63 1.28 -1.96
N GLY A 53 -8.18 2.38 -2.47
CA GLY A 53 -7.80 3.74 -2.06
C GLY A 53 -6.62 4.31 -2.85
N GLY A 54 -6.04 5.41 -2.33
CA GLY A 54 -5.00 6.17 -3.03
C GLY A 54 -5.56 7.09 -4.12
N PHE A 55 -4.73 8.03 -4.61
CA PHE A 55 -5.18 9.05 -5.58
C PHE A 55 -5.61 8.47 -6.92
N VAL A 56 -4.98 7.38 -7.35
CA VAL A 56 -5.28 6.69 -8.61
C VAL A 56 -6.67 6.07 -8.62
N SER A 57 -7.25 5.81 -7.44
CA SER A 57 -8.57 5.20 -7.33
C SER A 57 -9.73 6.17 -7.61
N VAL A 58 -9.51 7.48 -7.48
CA VAL A 58 -10.58 8.49 -7.64
C VAL A 58 -11.16 8.47 -9.06
N PRO A 59 -10.36 8.57 -10.15
CA PRO A 59 -10.89 8.50 -11.51
C PRO A 59 -11.73 7.25 -11.82
N PRO A 60 -11.29 6.01 -11.51
CA PRO A 60 -12.13 4.82 -11.71
C PRO A 60 -13.42 4.83 -10.90
N VAL A 61 -13.40 5.30 -9.67
CA VAL A 61 -14.59 5.37 -8.82
C VAL A 61 -15.63 6.33 -9.41
N LEU A 62 -15.20 7.51 -9.87
CA LEU A 62 -16.08 8.46 -10.52
C LEU A 62 -16.65 7.91 -11.83
N ALA A 63 -15.82 7.26 -12.64
CA ALA A 63 -16.24 6.64 -13.90
C ALA A 63 -17.25 5.50 -13.66
N ALA A 64 -17.01 4.66 -12.65
CA ALA A 64 -17.92 3.59 -12.25
C ALA A 64 -19.27 4.14 -11.80
N PHE A 65 -19.27 5.21 -10.99
CA PHE A 65 -20.49 5.87 -10.56
C PHE A 65 -21.32 6.37 -11.75
N VAL A 66 -20.69 7.04 -12.73
CA VAL A 66 -21.37 7.52 -13.96
C VAL A 66 -21.94 6.37 -14.78
N LEU A 67 -21.24 5.22 -14.81
CA LEU A 67 -21.69 4.01 -15.53
C LEU A 67 -22.70 3.17 -14.75
N GLY A 68 -23.06 3.55 -13.52
CA GLY A 68 -23.96 2.77 -12.67
C GLY A 68 -23.34 1.48 -12.11
N ILE A 69 -22.01 1.34 -12.18
CA ILE A 69 -21.30 0.19 -11.64
C ILE A 69 -21.15 0.35 -10.11
N PRO A 70 -21.62 -0.60 -9.31
CA PRO A 70 -21.48 -0.51 -7.85
C PRO A 70 -20.02 -0.50 -7.43
N VAL A 71 -19.70 0.39 -6.47
CA VAL A 71 -18.33 0.56 -5.94
C VAL A 71 -18.27 0.08 -4.50
N VAL A 72 -17.26 -0.71 -4.20
CA VAL A 72 -16.83 -1.05 -2.83
C VAL A 72 -15.43 -0.47 -2.64
N SER A 73 -15.26 0.37 -1.64
CA SER A 73 -13.93 0.92 -1.29
C SER A 73 -13.38 0.25 -0.03
N HIS A 74 -12.08 0.16 0.07
CA HIS A 74 -11.36 -0.30 1.26
C HIS A 74 -10.33 0.74 1.67
N GLU A 75 -10.28 1.03 2.98
CA GLU A 75 -9.23 1.83 3.61
C GLU A 75 -8.37 0.92 4.48
N SER A 76 -7.06 1.12 4.47
CA SER A 76 -6.13 0.34 5.29
C SER A 76 -5.58 1.11 6.47
N ASP A 77 -5.64 2.44 6.41
CA ASP A 77 -5.12 3.32 7.47
C ASP A 77 -6.12 3.43 8.62
N ALA A 78 -5.65 3.88 9.78
CA ALA A 78 -6.47 4.09 10.97
C ALA A 78 -7.50 5.23 10.83
N SER A 79 -7.37 6.06 9.79
CA SER A 79 -8.31 7.13 9.46
C SER A 79 -8.39 7.35 7.95
N PRO A 80 -9.56 7.80 7.42
CA PRO A 80 -9.74 7.92 5.99
C PRO A 80 -8.89 9.05 5.39
N GLY A 81 -8.05 8.71 4.41
CA GLY A 81 -7.34 9.66 3.58
C GLY A 81 -8.30 10.48 2.69
N LEU A 82 -7.78 11.54 2.04
CA LEU A 82 -8.59 12.40 1.16
C LEU A 82 -9.25 11.62 0.03
N ALA A 83 -8.52 10.71 -0.60
CA ALA A 83 -9.06 9.87 -1.67
C ALA A 83 -10.22 9.00 -1.18
N THR A 84 -10.08 8.38 -0.01
CA THR A 84 -11.13 7.56 0.60
C THR A 84 -12.35 8.38 0.96
N ARG A 85 -12.19 9.62 1.47
CA ARG A 85 -13.30 10.53 1.75
C ARG A 85 -14.08 10.90 0.48
N ILE A 86 -13.39 11.09 -0.65
CA ILE A 86 -14.01 11.35 -1.95
C ILE A 86 -14.75 10.08 -2.40
N ASN A 87 -14.06 8.94 -2.45
CA ASN A 87 -14.58 7.68 -2.93
C ASN A 87 -15.80 7.20 -2.13
N ALA A 88 -15.81 7.40 -0.80
CA ALA A 88 -16.90 7.02 0.08
C ALA A 88 -18.25 7.65 -0.30
N ARG A 89 -18.24 8.84 -0.94
CA ARG A 89 -19.48 9.48 -1.44
C ARG A 89 -20.14 8.66 -2.52
N PHE A 90 -19.32 8.04 -3.38
CA PHE A 90 -19.75 7.30 -4.58
C PHE A 90 -19.76 5.78 -4.36
N SER A 91 -19.18 5.30 -3.26
CA SER A 91 -19.20 3.89 -2.92
C SER A 91 -20.51 3.46 -2.28
N ARG A 92 -20.91 2.23 -2.58
CA ARG A 92 -22.03 1.56 -1.92
C ARG A 92 -21.66 1.14 -0.50
N PHE A 93 -20.44 0.58 -0.36
CA PHE A 93 -19.86 0.21 0.94
C PHE A 93 -18.41 0.68 1.02
N VAL A 94 -17.96 0.94 2.26
CA VAL A 94 -16.58 1.25 2.59
C VAL A 94 -16.12 0.27 3.67
N CYS A 95 -15.26 -0.64 3.26
CA CYS A 95 -14.60 -1.58 4.16
C CYS A 95 -13.52 -0.83 4.96
N ILE A 96 -13.54 -0.97 6.26
CA ILE A 96 -12.65 -0.25 7.18
C ILE A 96 -11.95 -1.23 8.13
N PRO A 97 -10.71 -0.94 8.57
CA PRO A 97 -9.98 -1.85 9.45
C PRO A 97 -10.51 -1.83 10.88
N PHE A 98 -11.01 -0.68 11.35
CA PHE A 98 -11.45 -0.47 12.72
C PHE A 98 -12.79 0.29 12.76
N ALA A 99 -13.59 0.08 13.79
CA ALA A 99 -14.87 0.78 13.95
C ALA A 99 -14.70 2.29 14.21
N GLN A 100 -13.59 2.68 14.85
CA GLN A 100 -13.28 4.06 15.26
C GLN A 100 -12.44 4.77 14.19
N GLY A 101 -12.48 6.11 14.16
CA GLY A 101 -11.67 6.93 13.25
C GLY A 101 -12.29 7.20 11.88
N PHE A 102 -13.53 6.71 11.64
CA PHE A 102 -14.20 6.81 10.35
C PHE A 102 -15.53 7.56 10.41
N GLU A 103 -15.73 8.41 11.39
CA GLU A 103 -16.98 9.14 11.64
C GLU A 103 -17.37 10.08 10.49
N THR A 104 -16.38 10.49 9.67
CA THR A 104 -16.61 11.29 8.46
C THR A 104 -17.31 10.53 7.33
N ILE A 105 -17.39 9.20 7.41
CA ILE A 105 -18.09 8.33 6.48
C ILE A 105 -19.43 7.93 7.12
N LYS A 106 -20.51 7.97 6.32
CA LYS A 106 -21.84 7.57 6.81
C LYS A 106 -21.81 6.15 7.37
N GLU A 107 -22.38 5.96 8.57
CA GLU A 107 -22.42 4.67 9.26
C GLU A 107 -23.03 3.55 8.41
N SER A 108 -24.12 3.85 7.69
CA SER A 108 -24.80 2.89 6.81
C SER A 108 -23.95 2.36 5.65
N LYS A 109 -22.80 2.98 5.38
CA LYS A 109 -21.86 2.55 4.35
C LYS A 109 -20.63 1.85 4.92
N ARG A 110 -20.38 1.98 6.24
CA ARG A 110 -19.18 1.39 6.88
C ARG A 110 -19.37 -0.09 7.14
N VAL A 111 -18.39 -0.89 6.77
CA VAL A 111 -18.30 -2.32 7.07
C VAL A 111 -16.94 -2.59 7.68
N VAL A 112 -16.90 -3.02 8.92
CA VAL A 112 -15.63 -3.39 9.59
C VAL A 112 -15.21 -4.76 9.09
N THR A 113 -14.14 -4.80 8.28
CA THR A 113 -13.61 -6.03 7.67
C THR A 113 -12.21 -6.37 8.15
N GLY A 114 -11.54 -5.46 8.84
CA GLY A 114 -10.10 -5.56 9.07
C GLY A 114 -9.29 -5.30 7.79
N ASN A 115 -7.99 -5.45 7.89
CA ASN A 115 -7.08 -5.43 6.74
C ASN A 115 -6.89 -6.85 6.19
N PRO A 116 -6.93 -7.04 4.85
CA PRO A 116 -6.64 -8.33 4.25
C PRO A 116 -5.15 -8.68 4.44
N ILE A 117 -4.90 -9.84 5.02
CA ILE A 117 -3.56 -10.39 5.22
C ILE A 117 -3.42 -11.63 4.33
N ARG A 118 -2.24 -11.84 3.76
CA ARG A 118 -1.98 -13.04 2.95
C ARG A 118 -2.17 -14.29 3.80
N GLN A 119 -2.88 -15.28 3.25
CA GLN A 119 -3.13 -16.55 3.95
C GLN A 119 -1.83 -17.27 4.31
N SER A 120 -0.79 -17.15 3.47
CA SER A 120 0.53 -17.72 3.75
C SER A 120 1.15 -17.19 5.03
N LEU A 121 1.00 -15.89 5.32
CA LEU A 121 1.49 -15.31 6.57
C LEU A 121 0.68 -15.78 7.78
N VAL A 122 -0.64 -15.90 7.63
CA VAL A 122 -1.51 -16.37 8.71
C VAL A 122 -1.22 -17.84 9.04
N SER A 123 -1.05 -18.69 8.01
CA SER A 123 -0.77 -20.13 8.20
C SER A 123 0.64 -20.41 8.74
N LYS A 124 1.59 -19.52 8.52
CA LYS A 124 2.96 -19.62 9.05
C LYS A 124 3.12 -19.03 10.46
N ALA A 125 2.21 -18.17 10.91
CA ALA A 125 2.35 -17.45 12.18
C ALA A 125 2.52 -18.37 13.41
N ASP A 126 1.94 -19.56 13.37
CA ASP A 126 2.00 -20.53 14.46
C ASP A 126 2.99 -21.69 14.19
N GLN A 127 3.73 -21.64 13.08
CA GLN A 127 4.70 -22.68 12.74
C GLN A 127 6.09 -22.30 13.25
N PRO A 128 6.86 -23.24 13.82
CA PRO A 128 8.25 -22.98 14.17
C PRO A 128 9.05 -22.72 12.88
N TYR A 129 9.98 -21.78 12.96
CA TYR A 129 10.92 -21.51 11.87
C TYR A 129 11.79 -22.74 11.60
N THR A 130 12.03 -23.02 10.33
CA THR A 130 12.98 -24.07 9.93
C THR A 130 14.42 -23.60 10.17
N GLU A 131 15.34 -24.56 10.26
CA GLU A 131 16.78 -24.25 10.42
C GLU A 131 17.32 -23.42 9.26
N ASP A 132 16.83 -23.64 8.03
CA ASP A 132 17.23 -22.91 6.84
C ASP A 132 16.70 -21.46 6.84
N GLU A 133 15.48 -21.23 7.35
CA GLU A 133 14.89 -19.89 7.50
C GLU A 133 15.67 -19.03 8.51
N LEU A 134 16.32 -19.65 9.47
CA LEU A 134 17.14 -18.96 10.48
C LEU A 134 18.65 -19.05 10.20
N ALA A 135 19.07 -19.66 9.10
CA ALA A 135 20.47 -19.95 8.81
C ALA A 135 21.36 -18.68 8.73
N PHE A 136 20.78 -17.57 8.32
CA PHE A 136 21.49 -16.27 8.26
C PHE A 136 21.40 -15.46 9.58
N ILE A 137 20.49 -15.87 10.49
CA ILE A 137 20.39 -15.31 11.84
C ILE A 137 20.97 -16.36 12.77
N GLY A 138 22.01 -16.07 13.52
CA GLY A 138 22.50 -17.00 14.54
C GLY A 138 21.34 -17.47 15.42
N ARG A 139 21.30 -18.77 15.80
CA ARG A 139 20.19 -19.40 16.53
C ARG A 139 19.74 -18.68 17.79
N ASP A 140 20.62 -17.88 18.40
CA ASP A 140 20.41 -17.14 19.65
C ASP A 140 20.21 -15.62 19.45
N ASP A 141 20.21 -15.14 18.21
CA ASP A 141 20.11 -13.71 17.94
C ASP A 141 18.67 -13.23 17.78
N LYS A 142 18.40 -12.05 18.31
CA LYS A 142 17.15 -11.32 18.02
C LYS A 142 17.22 -10.76 16.62
N LEU A 143 16.09 -10.78 15.91
CA LEU A 143 15.95 -10.19 14.58
C LEU A 143 15.15 -8.88 14.65
N ILE A 144 15.68 -7.84 14.02
CA ILE A 144 14.95 -6.62 13.69
C ILE A 144 14.70 -6.64 12.18
N LEU A 145 13.45 -6.87 11.76
CA LEU A 145 13.02 -6.77 10.38
C LEU A 145 12.54 -5.35 10.11
N VAL A 146 13.17 -4.67 9.14
CA VAL A 146 12.82 -3.30 8.75
C VAL A 146 12.23 -3.28 7.36
N LEU A 147 10.99 -2.78 7.24
CA LEU A 147 10.24 -2.72 5.99
C LEU A 147 9.85 -1.28 5.67
N GLY A 148 10.44 -0.71 4.63
CA GLY A 148 10.15 0.65 4.13
C GLY A 148 9.05 0.70 3.04
N GLY A 149 8.34 -0.44 2.79
CA GLY A 149 7.46 -0.61 1.64
C GLY A 149 8.23 -0.98 0.36
N SER A 150 7.52 -1.28 -0.74
CA SER A 150 8.13 -1.79 -1.99
C SER A 150 9.13 -0.83 -2.64
N GLY A 151 8.95 0.48 -2.46
CA GLY A 151 9.88 1.51 -2.97
C GLY A 151 10.95 1.95 -1.98
N GLY A 152 10.93 1.41 -0.76
CA GLY A 152 11.75 1.90 0.34
C GLY A 152 11.24 3.21 0.94
N SER A 153 11.86 3.64 2.02
CA SER A 153 11.59 4.93 2.68
C SER A 153 12.91 5.57 3.11
N GLN A 154 13.27 6.69 2.49
CA GLN A 154 14.51 7.42 2.81
C GLN A 154 14.61 7.78 4.29
N GLN A 155 13.49 8.14 4.93
CA GLN A 155 13.46 8.47 6.36
C GLN A 155 13.81 7.25 7.23
N ILE A 156 13.19 6.08 6.92
CA ILE A 156 13.46 4.83 7.62
C ILE A 156 14.91 4.41 7.36
N ASN A 157 15.34 4.41 6.09
CA ASN A 157 16.69 4.00 5.70
C ASN A 157 17.74 4.84 6.42
N SER A 158 17.58 6.17 6.45
CA SER A 158 18.48 7.08 7.18
C SER A 158 18.45 6.82 8.68
N LEU A 159 17.28 6.57 9.26
CA LEU A 159 17.15 6.27 10.69
C LEU A 159 17.92 4.99 11.07
N ILE A 160 17.75 3.92 10.28
CA ILE A 160 18.44 2.65 10.53
C ILE A 160 19.94 2.81 10.37
N ARG A 161 20.41 3.40 9.28
CA ARG A 161 21.85 3.57 9.01
C ARG A 161 22.54 4.45 10.05
N ASN A 162 21.89 5.53 10.50
CA ASN A 162 22.43 6.42 11.53
C ASN A 162 22.53 5.76 12.92
N ASN A 163 21.78 4.67 13.15
CA ASN A 163 21.79 3.94 14.41
C ASN A 163 22.29 2.50 14.26
N LEU A 164 22.96 2.18 13.15
CA LEU A 164 23.33 0.82 12.77
C LEU A 164 24.14 0.13 13.88
N GLU A 165 25.19 0.77 14.38
CA GLU A 165 26.06 0.24 15.45
C GLU A 165 25.25 -0.13 16.71
N ALA A 166 24.34 0.74 17.15
CA ALA A 166 23.54 0.49 18.34
C ALA A 166 22.52 -0.65 18.12
N LEU A 167 21.93 -0.74 16.94
CA LEU A 167 20.97 -1.79 16.59
C LEU A 167 21.64 -3.15 16.48
N THR A 168 22.81 -3.21 15.86
CA THR A 168 23.56 -4.47 15.65
C THR A 168 24.20 -5.01 16.94
N GLN A 169 24.38 -4.18 17.97
CA GLN A 169 24.76 -4.66 19.31
C GLN A 169 23.69 -5.52 19.97
N ILE A 170 22.40 -5.29 19.66
CA ILE A 170 21.27 -5.94 20.34
C ILE A 170 20.54 -6.98 19.50
N ALA A 171 20.68 -6.92 18.16
CA ALA A 171 19.96 -7.80 17.25
C ALA A 171 20.65 -7.90 15.89
N TYR A 172 20.32 -8.92 15.13
CA TYR A 172 20.57 -8.95 13.69
C TYR A 172 19.54 -8.03 12.98
N VAL A 173 19.98 -7.18 12.07
CA VAL A 173 19.10 -6.24 11.35
C VAL A 173 18.95 -6.66 9.89
N TYR A 174 17.74 -7.01 9.46
CA TYR A 174 17.42 -7.31 8.08
C TYR A 174 16.54 -6.18 7.51
N HIS A 175 17.07 -5.44 6.54
CA HIS A 175 16.52 -4.16 6.11
C HIS A 175 16.16 -4.14 4.63
N GLN A 176 14.86 -4.04 4.31
CA GLN A 176 14.38 -3.73 2.97
C GLN A 176 14.39 -2.22 2.74
N CYS A 177 15.38 -1.73 2.00
CA CYS A 177 15.61 -0.31 1.77
C CYS A 177 15.02 0.25 0.45
N GLY A 178 14.56 -0.63 -0.45
CA GLY A 178 14.10 -0.25 -1.78
C GLY A 178 15.23 -0.20 -2.82
N SER A 179 14.89 -0.48 -4.09
CA SER A 179 15.89 -0.66 -5.17
C SER A 179 16.72 0.59 -5.49
N LEU A 180 16.23 1.78 -5.14
CA LEU A 180 16.92 3.04 -5.44
C LEU A 180 17.87 3.50 -4.33
N ASP A 181 17.91 2.81 -3.19
CA ASP A 181 18.66 3.27 -2.01
C ASP A 181 19.49 2.15 -1.35
N VAL A 182 19.81 1.10 -2.11
CA VAL A 182 20.74 0.05 -1.67
C VAL A 182 22.15 0.60 -1.65
N GLN A 183 22.84 0.56 -0.49
CA GLN A 183 24.21 1.06 -0.32
C GLN A 183 25.23 -0.06 -0.16
N ASN A 184 24.78 -1.33 0.00
CA ASN A 184 25.61 -2.51 0.21
C ASN A 184 26.61 -2.33 1.36
N LEU A 185 26.12 -1.83 2.49
CA LEU A 185 26.93 -1.66 3.69
C LEU A 185 27.34 -3.04 4.24
N GLU A 186 28.65 -3.28 4.35
CA GLU A 186 29.18 -4.50 4.91
C GLU A 186 29.20 -4.43 6.44
N HIS A 187 28.43 -5.30 7.09
CA HIS A 187 28.43 -5.47 8.54
C HIS A 187 27.96 -6.87 8.92
N GLU A 188 28.63 -7.53 9.86
CA GLU A 188 28.37 -8.93 10.23
C GLU A 188 26.93 -9.22 10.67
N ARG A 189 26.25 -8.24 11.29
CA ARG A 189 24.88 -8.36 11.82
C ARG A 189 23.89 -7.44 11.13
N TYR A 190 24.15 -7.09 9.85
CA TYR A 190 23.27 -6.28 9.03
C TYR A 190 23.21 -6.80 7.61
N THR A 191 22.00 -7.00 7.12
CA THR A 191 21.75 -7.29 5.71
C THR A 191 20.76 -6.27 5.15
N GLU A 192 21.15 -5.67 4.03
CA GLU A 192 20.35 -4.72 3.29
C GLU A 192 19.92 -5.33 1.95
N VAL A 193 18.62 -5.27 1.65
CA VAL A 193 18.06 -5.79 0.41
C VAL A 193 17.13 -4.78 -0.26
N ALA A 194 17.09 -4.82 -1.58
CA ALA A 194 16.18 -3.98 -2.35
C ALA A 194 14.71 -4.32 -2.08
N PHE A 195 14.39 -5.62 -2.08
CA PHE A 195 13.02 -6.11 -1.89
C PHE A 195 13.04 -7.55 -1.37
N ILE A 196 12.12 -7.87 -0.47
CA ILE A 196 11.91 -9.21 0.08
C ILE A 196 10.73 -9.83 -0.67
N THR A 197 10.96 -10.93 -1.38
CA THR A 197 9.94 -11.64 -2.16
C THR A 197 9.13 -12.60 -1.31
N ASP A 198 9.77 -13.25 -0.35
CA ASP A 198 9.17 -14.26 0.54
C ASP A 198 9.25 -13.76 1.99
N LEU A 199 8.10 -13.36 2.51
CA LEU A 199 7.87 -12.97 3.91
C LEU A 199 6.96 -14.00 4.56
#